data_75059225c61f0d320b037703ff3760db
#
_entry.id   75059225c61f0d320b037703ff3760db
#
_cell.length_a   1.000
_cell.length_b   1.000
_cell.length_c   1.000
_cell.angle_alpha   90.00
_cell.angle_beta   90.00
_cell.angle_gamma   90.00
#
_symmetry.space_group_name_H-M   'P 1'
#
loop_
_entity.id
_entity.type
_entity.pdbx_description
1 polymer ?
#
loop_
_entity_poly.entity_id
_entity_poly.type
_entity_poly.pdbx_seq_one_letter_code
_entity_poly.pdbx_strand_id
1 'polypeptide(L)'
;MESTSSLPALTGFALSRDTSARTEAAAAERAHSLASLATQCASCSSALEAVATSSRERLEFLGGVWEPWKGRDDADSLPQPDAIAEAPYTVKDFVSWLVISARRDLQTAANPTITSSEEARQLSAVALGRYASAVQLANAYAIDLDDGEDDVDALAQRLIGQSGKTPSWIVRTGSSSDLSLPQPSQTTSAFANSEQAAQTTANWDCIAQTLPKSAATSEDFASAETIENALLDRASRSLERGSKDTRQLRCSMPDHSPASLAQASMRADMNLFASDSQDVRLFGARAALDDVRLWTQAPGISIPAVVTLQ
;
A
#
# COMPACT_ATOMS: atom_id res chain seq x y z
N MET A 1 18.04 -33.27 -30.62
CA MET A 1 16.96 -32.29 -30.36
C MET A 1 17.34 -31.54 -29.12
N GLU A 2 17.90 -30.36 -29.27
CA GLU A 2 18.17 -29.46 -28.14
C GLU A 2 16.80 -29.00 -27.63
N SER A 3 16.52 -29.32 -26.36
CA SER A 3 15.37 -28.79 -25.67
C SER A 3 15.59 -27.30 -25.54
N THR A 4 14.89 -26.49 -26.35
CA THR A 4 14.89 -25.02 -26.18
C THR A 4 14.33 -24.73 -24.80
N SER A 5 15.21 -24.29 -23.89
CA SER A 5 14.82 -23.90 -22.54
C SER A 5 13.83 -22.74 -22.66
N SER A 6 12.59 -22.94 -22.25
CA SER A 6 11.58 -21.86 -22.21
C SER A 6 11.66 -21.10 -20.90
N LEU A 7 11.33 -19.81 -20.93
CA LEU A 7 11.23 -19.01 -19.71
C LEU A 7 10.20 -19.62 -18.75
N PRO A 8 10.55 -19.91 -17.48
CA PRO A 8 9.58 -20.39 -16.51
C PRO A 8 8.42 -19.40 -16.33
N ALA A 9 7.19 -19.88 -16.20
CA ALA A 9 6.04 -19.02 -15.99
C ALA A 9 5.84 -18.73 -14.50
N LEU A 10 5.75 -17.46 -14.14
CA LEU A 10 5.29 -17.04 -12.81
C LEU A 10 3.76 -17.03 -12.77
N THR A 11 3.18 -17.54 -11.68
CA THR A 11 1.73 -17.58 -11.45
C THR A 11 1.40 -17.18 -10.01
N GLY A 12 0.14 -16.80 -9.76
CA GLY A 12 -0.35 -16.49 -8.42
C GLY A 12 0.46 -15.42 -7.71
N PHE A 13 0.74 -15.65 -6.45
CA PHE A 13 1.51 -14.72 -5.63
C PHE A 13 2.93 -14.44 -6.17
N ALA A 14 3.63 -15.44 -6.72
CA ALA A 14 4.96 -15.24 -7.28
C ALA A 14 4.99 -14.18 -8.39
N LEU A 15 3.96 -14.19 -9.27
CA LEU A 15 3.79 -13.17 -10.30
C LEU A 15 3.50 -11.79 -9.70
N SER A 16 2.65 -11.71 -8.69
CA SER A 16 2.29 -10.45 -8.02
C SER A 16 3.48 -9.86 -7.28
N ARG A 17 4.25 -10.70 -6.59
CA ARG A 17 5.49 -10.31 -5.91
C ARG A 17 6.52 -9.75 -6.89
N ASP A 18 6.77 -10.44 -8.01
CA ASP A 18 7.70 -9.94 -9.05
C ASP A 18 7.20 -8.64 -9.68
N THR A 19 5.90 -8.53 -9.92
CA THR A 19 5.30 -7.29 -10.45
C THR A 19 5.48 -6.12 -9.46
N SER A 20 5.33 -6.36 -8.16
CA SER A 20 5.58 -5.36 -7.12
C SER A 20 7.07 -5.01 -7.02
N ALA A 21 7.97 -6.00 -7.07
CA ALA A 21 9.43 -5.80 -7.04
C ALA A 21 9.91 -4.96 -8.24
N ARG A 22 9.41 -5.23 -9.44
CA ARG A 22 9.68 -4.41 -10.64
C ARG A 22 9.18 -3.00 -10.51
N THR A 23 8.02 -2.83 -9.88
CA THR A 23 7.46 -1.50 -9.57
C THR A 23 8.39 -0.73 -8.62
N GLU A 24 8.91 -1.37 -7.57
CA GLU A 24 9.84 -0.72 -6.64
C GLU A 24 11.18 -0.39 -7.29
N ALA A 25 11.70 -1.26 -8.15
CA ALA A 25 12.93 -0.97 -8.90
C ALA A 25 12.75 0.26 -9.82
N ALA A 26 11.65 0.33 -10.58
CA ALA A 26 11.33 1.47 -11.43
C ALA A 26 11.09 2.75 -10.61
N ALA A 27 10.42 2.64 -9.43
CA ALA A 27 10.18 3.76 -8.54
C ALA A 27 11.49 4.35 -7.98
N ALA A 28 12.41 3.49 -7.54
CA ALA A 28 13.70 3.91 -7.01
C ALA A 28 14.54 4.68 -8.04
N GLU A 29 14.60 4.16 -9.27
CA GLU A 29 15.34 4.79 -10.37
C GLU A 29 14.72 6.13 -10.77
N ARG A 30 13.38 6.16 -10.95
CA ARG A 30 12.66 7.38 -11.33
C ARG A 30 12.76 8.47 -10.26
N ALA A 31 12.55 8.13 -8.99
CA ALA A 31 12.64 9.07 -7.90
C ALA A 31 14.05 9.70 -7.80
N HIS A 32 15.11 8.88 -7.92
CA HIS A 32 16.49 9.36 -7.94
C HIS A 32 16.77 10.28 -9.14
N SER A 33 16.30 9.93 -10.33
CA SER A 33 16.40 10.76 -11.53
C SER A 33 15.70 12.10 -11.36
N LEU A 34 14.46 12.12 -10.83
CA LEU A 34 13.70 13.35 -10.58
C LEU A 34 14.35 14.22 -9.50
N ALA A 35 14.92 13.61 -8.44
CA ALA A 35 15.62 14.32 -7.38
C ALA A 35 16.81 15.13 -7.92
N SER A 36 17.55 14.59 -8.87
CA SER A 36 18.67 15.27 -9.51
C SER A 36 18.25 16.51 -10.32
N LEU A 37 16.98 16.59 -10.74
CA LEU A 37 16.41 17.72 -11.48
C LEU A 37 15.75 18.77 -10.56
N ALA A 38 15.40 18.40 -9.33
CA ALA A 38 14.66 19.24 -8.37
C ALA A 38 15.57 20.22 -7.60
N THR A 39 16.56 20.81 -8.26
CA THR A 39 17.63 21.60 -7.62
C THR A 39 17.17 22.92 -6.96
N GLN A 40 16.00 23.44 -7.33
CA GLN A 40 15.46 24.70 -6.80
C GLN A 40 14.51 24.53 -5.61
N CYS A 41 14.19 23.28 -5.23
CA CYS A 41 13.29 22.95 -4.12
C CYS A 41 13.93 21.86 -3.26
N ALA A 42 14.58 22.27 -2.17
CA ALA A 42 15.28 21.31 -1.28
C ALA A 42 14.33 20.28 -0.65
N SER A 43 13.13 20.68 -0.22
CA SER A 43 12.13 19.77 0.31
C SER A 43 11.61 18.76 -0.73
N CYS A 44 11.46 19.21 -1.99
CA CYS A 44 11.07 18.35 -3.10
C CYS A 44 12.16 17.31 -3.41
N SER A 45 13.42 17.73 -3.48
CA SER A 45 14.56 16.81 -3.70
C SER A 45 14.67 15.80 -2.56
N SER A 46 14.57 16.24 -1.30
CA SER A 46 14.60 15.35 -0.14
C SER A 46 13.43 14.35 -0.15
N ALA A 47 12.24 14.77 -0.54
CA ALA A 47 11.08 13.86 -0.64
C ALA A 47 11.30 12.80 -1.72
N LEU A 48 11.86 13.17 -2.88
CA LEU A 48 12.17 12.22 -3.95
C LEU A 48 13.28 11.24 -3.53
N GLU A 49 14.34 11.70 -2.86
CA GLU A 49 15.38 10.81 -2.32
C GLU A 49 14.83 9.85 -1.25
N ALA A 50 13.89 10.31 -0.42
CA ALA A 50 13.19 9.45 0.54
C ALA A 50 12.38 8.35 -0.18
N VAL A 51 11.66 8.70 -1.27
CA VAL A 51 10.98 7.72 -2.11
C VAL A 51 11.96 6.72 -2.70
N ALA A 52 13.09 7.18 -3.25
CA ALA A 52 14.09 6.31 -3.83
C ALA A 52 14.68 5.32 -2.80
N THR A 53 14.95 5.79 -1.59
CA THR A 53 15.45 4.95 -0.49
C THR A 53 14.41 3.92 -0.04
N SER A 54 13.19 4.38 0.26
CA SER A 54 12.10 3.50 0.69
C SER A 54 11.74 2.46 -0.38
N SER A 55 11.83 2.81 -1.67
CA SER A 55 11.60 1.86 -2.75
C SER A 55 12.68 0.76 -2.81
N ARG A 56 13.95 1.09 -2.54
CA ARG A 56 15.02 0.07 -2.45
C ARG A 56 14.79 -0.86 -1.25
N GLU A 57 14.38 -0.34 -0.09
CA GLU A 57 14.06 -1.15 1.08
C GLU A 57 12.89 -2.10 0.80
N ARG A 58 11.84 -1.64 0.11
CA ARG A 58 10.70 -2.48 -0.31
C ARG A 58 11.11 -3.54 -1.32
N LEU A 59 11.98 -3.18 -2.28
CA LEU A 59 12.53 -4.13 -3.25
C LEU A 59 13.32 -5.24 -2.56
N GLU A 60 14.13 -4.90 -1.57
CA GLU A 60 14.89 -5.86 -0.77
C GLU A 60 13.97 -6.75 0.05
N PHE A 61 12.95 -6.19 0.70
CA PHE A 61 11.93 -6.93 1.46
C PHE A 61 11.18 -7.96 0.59
N LEU A 62 10.93 -7.65 -0.69
CA LEU A 62 10.33 -8.57 -1.66
C LEU A 62 11.31 -9.65 -2.16
N GLY A 63 12.59 -9.54 -1.82
CA GLY A 63 13.63 -10.46 -2.29
C GLY A 63 14.19 -10.14 -3.68
N GLY A 64 13.96 -8.91 -4.16
CA GLY A 64 14.42 -8.46 -5.48
C GLY A 64 13.51 -8.87 -6.64
N VAL A 65 13.88 -8.44 -7.83
CA VAL A 65 13.21 -8.83 -9.10
C VAL A 65 13.54 -10.29 -9.40
N TRP A 66 12.59 -10.99 -9.96
CA TRP A 66 12.77 -12.40 -10.34
C TRP A 66 13.84 -12.58 -11.40
N GLU A 67 14.83 -13.42 -11.09
CA GLU A 67 15.95 -13.81 -11.92
C GLU A 67 15.87 -15.33 -12.20
N PRO A 68 15.26 -15.74 -13.34
CA PRO A 68 14.96 -17.16 -13.61
C PRO A 68 16.20 -18.03 -13.72
N TRP A 69 17.34 -17.46 -14.06
CA TRP A 69 18.57 -18.16 -14.36
C TRP A 69 19.70 -17.86 -13.38
N LYS A 70 19.38 -17.31 -12.22
CA LYS A 70 20.39 -16.96 -11.21
C LYS A 70 21.27 -18.15 -10.84
N GLY A 71 22.59 -17.96 -10.94
CA GLY A 71 23.59 -18.97 -10.61
C GLY A 71 23.86 -20.01 -11.72
N ARG A 72 23.34 -19.82 -12.93
CA ARG A 72 23.69 -20.64 -14.11
C ARG A 72 24.79 -19.98 -14.93
N ASP A 73 25.77 -20.78 -15.38
CA ASP A 73 26.88 -20.30 -16.22
C ASP A 73 26.44 -19.89 -17.64
N ASP A 74 25.29 -20.43 -18.11
CA ASP A 74 24.73 -20.17 -19.44
C ASP A 74 23.56 -19.15 -19.40
N ALA A 75 23.36 -18.43 -18.29
CA ALA A 75 22.23 -17.52 -18.07
C ALA A 75 22.00 -16.52 -19.21
N ASP A 76 23.07 -15.92 -19.73
CA ASP A 76 22.99 -14.89 -20.78
C ASP A 76 22.52 -15.43 -22.13
N SER A 77 22.63 -16.75 -22.35
CA SER A 77 22.18 -17.42 -23.58
C SER A 77 20.73 -17.89 -23.55
N LEU A 78 20.09 -17.79 -22.35
CA LEU A 78 18.72 -18.24 -22.14
C LEU A 78 17.70 -17.10 -22.35
N PRO A 79 16.42 -17.42 -22.63
CA PRO A 79 15.38 -16.42 -22.75
C PRO A 79 15.29 -15.55 -21.49
N GLN A 80 15.40 -14.24 -21.63
CA GLN A 80 15.36 -13.30 -20.52
C GLN A 80 13.91 -12.82 -20.27
N PRO A 81 13.54 -12.50 -19.00
CA PRO A 81 12.27 -11.83 -18.72
C PRO A 81 12.24 -10.44 -19.37
N ASP A 82 11.03 -9.93 -19.59
CA ASP A 82 10.83 -8.58 -20.10
C ASP A 82 11.58 -7.55 -19.25
N ALA A 83 12.08 -6.50 -19.89
CA ALA A 83 12.71 -5.39 -19.19
C ALA A 83 11.72 -4.75 -18.21
N ILE A 84 12.25 -4.14 -17.15
CA ILE A 84 11.44 -3.37 -16.20
C ILE A 84 10.87 -2.17 -16.93
N ALA A 85 9.53 -2.01 -16.89
CA ALA A 85 8.88 -0.86 -17.48
C ALA A 85 9.25 0.40 -16.69
N GLU A 86 9.57 1.48 -17.40
CA GLU A 86 9.91 2.75 -16.77
C GLU A 86 8.70 3.38 -16.07
N ALA A 87 8.96 4.01 -14.91
CA ALA A 87 7.97 4.84 -14.23
C ALA A 87 7.81 6.20 -14.94
N PRO A 88 6.67 6.91 -14.76
CA PRO A 88 6.38 8.17 -15.41
C PRO A 88 7.43 9.27 -15.17
N TYR A 89 7.64 10.14 -16.17
CA TYR A 89 8.69 11.16 -16.16
C TYR A 89 8.32 12.45 -15.40
N THR A 90 7.03 12.74 -15.22
CA THR A 90 6.59 13.92 -14.45
C THR A 90 6.30 13.53 -13.01
N VAL A 91 6.56 14.44 -12.06
CA VAL A 91 6.28 14.15 -10.64
C VAL A 91 4.79 13.88 -10.42
N LYS A 92 3.89 14.62 -11.07
CA LYS A 92 2.44 14.41 -10.94
C LYS A 92 2.02 13.01 -11.38
N ASP A 93 2.43 12.59 -12.58
CA ASP A 93 2.10 11.26 -13.10
C ASP A 93 2.80 10.16 -12.28
N PHE A 94 3.99 10.43 -11.76
CA PHE A 94 4.72 9.50 -10.90
C PHE A 94 3.99 9.27 -9.56
N VAL A 95 3.46 10.34 -8.94
CA VAL A 95 2.63 10.22 -7.72
C VAL A 95 1.39 9.38 -8.01
N SER A 96 0.64 9.69 -9.06
CA SER A 96 -0.55 8.91 -9.47
C SER A 96 -0.21 7.45 -9.73
N TRP A 97 0.91 7.19 -10.39
CA TRP A 97 1.38 5.83 -10.67
C TRP A 97 1.74 5.05 -9.39
N LEU A 98 2.36 5.70 -8.39
CA LEU A 98 2.63 5.09 -7.08
C LEU A 98 1.33 4.72 -6.37
N VAL A 99 0.32 5.60 -6.37
CA VAL A 99 -1.00 5.35 -5.78
C VAL A 99 -1.69 4.16 -6.46
N ILE A 100 -1.75 4.17 -7.79
CA ILE A 100 -2.41 3.12 -8.58
C ILE A 100 -1.74 1.77 -8.37
N SER A 101 -0.41 1.73 -8.39
CA SER A 101 0.34 0.49 -8.19
C SER A 101 0.19 -0.04 -6.76
N ALA A 102 0.06 0.83 -5.76
CA ALA A 102 -0.25 0.43 -4.39
C ALA A 102 -1.66 -0.18 -4.28
N ARG A 103 -2.67 0.45 -4.88
CA ARG A 103 -4.05 -0.09 -4.92
C ARG A 103 -4.13 -1.44 -5.64
N ARG A 104 -3.42 -1.60 -6.76
CA ARG A 104 -3.32 -2.89 -7.47
C ARG A 104 -2.81 -4.00 -6.53
N ASP A 105 -1.73 -3.74 -5.80
CA ASP A 105 -1.13 -4.73 -4.91
C ASP A 105 -2.04 -5.03 -3.72
N LEU A 106 -2.73 -4.01 -3.16
CA LEU A 106 -3.75 -4.20 -2.12
C LEU A 106 -4.95 -5.01 -2.62
N GLN A 107 -5.41 -4.78 -3.84
CA GLN A 107 -6.49 -5.56 -4.46
C GLN A 107 -6.10 -7.04 -4.61
N THR A 108 -4.85 -7.30 -5.03
CA THR A 108 -4.30 -8.65 -5.11
C THR A 108 -4.20 -9.29 -3.73
N ALA A 109 -3.68 -8.56 -2.73
CA ALA A 109 -3.58 -9.01 -1.35
C ALA A 109 -4.96 -9.33 -0.73
N ALA A 110 -5.98 -8.58 -1.11
CA ALA A 110 -7.34 -8.83 -0.66
C ALA A 110 -7.99 -10.06 -1.27
N ASN A 111 -7.40 -10.66 -2.31
CA ASN A 111 -7.96 -11.84 -2.95
C ASN A 111 -7.41 -13.15 -2.33
N PRO A 112 -8.20 -13.90 -1.52
CA PRO A 112 -7.74 -15.12 -0.86
C PRO A 112 -7.50 -16.30 -1.82
N THR A 113 -7.91 -16.19 -3.10
CA THR A 113 -7.60 -17.20 -4.11
C THR A 113 -6.21 -17.03 -4.72
N ILE A 114 -5.60 -15.86 -4.54
CA ILE A 114 -4.27 -15.52 -5.06
C ILE A 114 -3.22 -15.56 -3.95
N THR A 115 -3.59 -15.08 -2.75
CA THR A 115 -2.67 -14.89 -1.64
C THR A 115 -3.15 -15.62 -0.38
N SER A 116 -2.24 -16.35 0.26
CA SER A 116 -2.41 -16.77 1.66
C SER A 116 -2.42 -15.57 2.60
N SER A 117 -2.74 -15.78 3.87
CA SER A 117 -2.75 -14.70 4.87
C SER A 117 -1.36 -14.04 5.06
N GLU A 118 -0.28 -14.81 4.97
CA GLU A 118 1.08 -14.30 5.09
C GLU A 118 1.50 -13.51 3.84
N GLU A 119 1.24 -14.06 2.65
CA GLU A 119 1.50 -13.38 1.38
C GLU A 119 0.69 -12.10 1.22
N ALA A 120 -0.57 -12.09 1.67
CA ALA A 120 -1.42 -10.91 1.69
C ALA A 120 -0.81 -9.81 2.56
N ARG A 121 -0.35 -10.16 3.77
CA ARG A 121 0.31 -9.19 4.66
C ARG A 121 1.62 -8.68 4.08
N GLN A 122 2.43 -9.56 3.48
CA GLN A 122 3.69 -9.15 2.83
C GLN A 122 3.44 -8.15 1.70
N LEU A 123 2.50 -8.43 0.82
CA LEU A 123 2.19 -7.56 -0.32
C LEU A 123 1.57 -6.23 0.14
N SER A 124 0.68 -6.28 1.15
CA SER A 124 0.06 -5.09 1.73
C SER A 124 1.07 -4.20 2.44
N ALA A 125 2.04 -4.78 3.16
CA ALA A 125 3.09 -4.03 3.83
C ALA A 125 3.90 -3.15 2.87
N VAL A 126 4.23 -3.68 1.69
CA VAL A 126 4.92 -2.97 0.61
C VAL A 126 4.01 -1.93 -0.03
N ALA A 127 2.78 -2.31 -0.34
CA ALA A 127 1.80 -1.43 -0.99
C ALA A 127 1.49 -0.19 -0.13
N LEU A 128 1.29 -0.35 1.18
CA LEU A 128 1.03 0.76 2.10
C LEU A 128 2.25 1.68 2.25
N GLY A 129 3.47 1.14 2.32
CA GLY A 129 4.68 1.94 2.31
C GLY A 129 4.87 2.73 1.02
N ARG A 130 4.50 2.15 -0.14
CA ARG A 130 4.49 2.85 -1.44
C ARG A 130 3.45 3.96 -1.48
N TYR A 131 2.25 3.70 -0.96
CA TYR A 131 1.21 4.71 -0.83
C TYR A 131 1.64 5.86 0.09
N ALA A 132 2.28 5.56 1.23
CA ALA A 132 2.83 6.58 2.11
C ALA A 132 3.88 7.45 1.40
N SER A 133 4.76 6.84 0.60
CA SER A 133 5.71 7.57 -0.25
C SER A 133 5.00 8.51 -1.23
N ALA A 134 3.89 8.06 -1.84
CA ALA A 134 3.09 8.90 -2.75
C ALA A 134 2.46 10.10 -2.01
N VAL A 135 1.89 9.87 -0.82
CA VAL A 135 1.28 10.94 0.02
C VAL A 135 2.34 11.98 0.42
N GLN A 136 3.50 11.53 0.88
CA GLN A 136 4.59 12.42 1.28
C GLN A 136 5.11 13.26 0.10
N LEU A 137 5.26 12.63 -1.07
CA LEU A 137 5.70 13.30 -2.28
C LEU A 137 4.65 14.30 -2.77
N ALA A 138 3.37 13.94 -2.74
CA ALA A 138 2.26 14.82 -3.08
C ALA A 138 2.24 16.08 -2.19
N ASN A 139 2.41 15.89 -0.87
CA ASN A 139 2.50 16.99 0.08
C ASN A 139 3.69 17.93 -0.23
N ALA A 140 4.87 17.38 -0.53
CA ALA A 140 6.06 18.15 -0.85
C ALA A 140 5.90 19.00 -2.12
N TYR A 141 5.11 18.55 -3.08
CA TYR A 141 4.86 19.23 -4.37
C TYR A 141 3.51 19.94 -4.44
N ALA A 142 2.74 19.98 -3.34
CA ALA A 142 1.38 20.52 -3.31
C ALA A 142 0.48 19.92 -4.41
N ILE A 143 0.62 18.62 -4.65
CA ILE A 143 -0.22 17.84 -5.57
C ILE A 143 -1.43 17.36 -4.77
N ASP A 144 -2.63 17.65 -5.28
CA ASP A 144 -3.84 17.09 -4.72
C ASP A 144 -3.90 15.60 -5.10
N LEU A 145 -3.93 14.74 -4.07
CA LEU A 145 -4.20 13.32 -4.23
C LEU A 145 -5.71 13.18 -4.36
N ASP A 146 -6.21 13.39 -5.55
CA ASP A 146 -7.59 13.10 -5.85
C ASP A 146 -7.81 11.59 -5.69
N ASP A 147 -8.73 11.22 -4.81
CA ASP A 147 -9.18 9.83 -4.68
C ASP A 147 -10.08 9.42 -5.86
N GLY A 148 -10.16 10.26 -6.87
CA GLY A 148 -10.98 10.08 -8.03
C GLY A 148 -10.63 8.79 -8.77
N GLU A 149 -11.60 7.90 -8.77
CA GLU A 149 -11.62 6.70 -9.62
C GLU A 149 -11.38 7.08 -11.10
N ASP A 150 -11.63 8.34 -11.45
CA ASP A 150 -11.57 8.90 -12.81
C ASP A 150 -10.15 9.12 -13.35
N ASP A 151 -9.13 9.22 -12.49
CA ASP A 151 -7.78 9.60 -12.93
C ASP A 151 -6.91 8.42 -13.39
N VAL A 152 -7.34 7.17 -13.10
CA VAL A 152 -6.62 5.94 -13.50
C VAL A 152 -6.65 5.74 -14.99
N ASP A 153 -7.82 5.91 -15.61
CA ASP A 153 -7.98 5.77 -17.06
C ASP A 153 -7.26 6.91 -17.79
N ALA A 154 -7.31 8.12 -17.25
CA ALA A 154 -6.59 9.27 -17.78
C ALA A 154 -5.07 9.08 -17.71
N LEU A 155 -4.54 8.54 -16.59
CA LEU A 155 -3.13 8.20 -16.48
C LEU A 155 -2.75 7.08 -17.45
N ALA A 156 -3.54 6.03 -17.53
CA ALA A 156 -3.31 4.93 -18.48
C ALA A 156 -3.25 5.43 -19.92
N GLN A 157 -4.18 6.31 -20.32
CA GLN A 157 -4.20 6.92 -21.66
C GLN A 157 -2.95 7.79 -21.89
N ARG A 158 -2.52 8.60 -20.92
CA ARG A 158 -1.30 9.41 -21.05
C ARG A 158 -0.06 8.53 -21.21
N LEU A 159 0.05 7.44 -20.44
CA LEU A 159 1.20 6.53 -20.51
C LEU A 159 1.23 5.74 -21.82
N ILE A 160 0.08 5.32 -22.32
CA ILE A 160 -0.05 4.70 -23.66
C ILE A 160 0.36 5.71 -24.74
N GLY A 161 -0.11 6.97 -24.64
CA GLY A 161 0.23 8.04 -25.59
C GLY A 161 1.74 8.36 -25.63
N GLN A 162 2.45 8.20 -24.53
CA GLN A 162 3.90 8.44 -24.44
C GLN A 162 4.74 7.29 -25.00
N SER A 163 4.32 6.05 -24.82
CA SER A 163 5.10 4.86 -25.20
C SER A 163 4.54 4.10 -26.38
N GLY A 164 3.33 4.39 -26.83
CA GLY A 164 2.60 3.64 -27.85
C GLY A 164 2.27 2.20 -27.47
N LYS A 165 2.55 1.80 -26.21
CA LYS A 165 2.30 0.46 -25.69
C LYS A 165 1.53 0.55 -24.38
N THR A 166 0.55 -0.35 -24.20
CA THR A 166 -0.11 -0.52 -22.91
C THR A 166 0.93 -0.98 -21.88
N PRO A 167 1.11 -0.25 -20.78
CA PRO A 167 2.03 -0.67 -19.73
C PRO A 167 1.72 -2.09 -19.26
N SER A 168 2.75 -2.93 -19.12
CA SER A 168 2.59 -4.35 -18.78
C SER A 168 1.86 -4.58 -17.44
N TRP A 169 1.92 -3.64 -16.53
CA TRP A 169 1.20 -3.69 -15.25
C TRP A 169 -0.32 -3.48 -15.40
N ILE A 170 -0.80 -2.79 -16.44
CA ILE A 170 -2.23 -2.65 -16.76
C ILE A 170 -2.78 -3.96 -17.32
N VAL A 171 -2.04 -4.63 -18.18
CA VAL A 171 -2.49 -5.88 -18.84
C VAL A 171 -2.59 -7.05 -17.86
N ARG A 172 -1.75 -7.08 -16.83
CA ARG A 172 -1.70 -8.21 -15.87
C ARG A 172 -2.85 -8.25 -14.88
N THR A 173 -3.58 -7.16 -14.68
CA THR A 173 -4.73 -7.11 -13.77
C THR A 173 -6.04 -7.59 -14.38
N GLY A 174 -6.06 -7.95 -15.66
CA GLY A 174 -7.22 -8.55 -16.34
C GLY A 174 -8.40 -7.63 -16.63
N SER A 175 -8.37 -6.38 -16.14
CA SER A 175 -9.37 -5.35 -16.45
C SER A 175 -8.72 -3.99 -16.36
N SER A 176 -8.72 -3.27 -17.45
CA SER A 176 -8.09 -1.94 -17.57
C SER A 176 -8.91 -0.81 -16.92
N SER A 177 -10.13 -1.10 -16.50
CA SER A 177 -11.09 -0.08 -16.06
C SER A 177 -11.33 -0.02 -14.55
N ASP A 178 -10.75 -0.93 -13.76
CA ASP A 178 -11.12 -1.02 -12.34
C ASP A 178 -9.88 -1.24 -11.44
N LEU A 179 -9.04 -0.22 -11.34
CA LEU A 179 -7.96 -0.14 -10.37
C LEU A 179 -8.43 0.52 -9.05
N SER A 180 -9.70 0.86 -8.94
CA SER A 180 -10.31 1.21 -7.66
C SER A 180 -10.42 -0.04 -6.77
N LEU A 181 -10.18 0.12 -5.47
CA LEU A 181 -10.44 -0.97 -4.53
C LEU A 181 -11.95 -1.25 -4.51
N PRO A 182 -12.38 -2.48 -4.85
CA PRO A 182 -13.80 -2.83 -4.79
C PRO A 182 -14.39 -2.51 -3.41
N GLN A 183 -15.64 -2.10 -3.38
CA GLN A 183 -16.34 -1.98 -2.10
C GLN A 183 -16.54 -3.38 -1.52
N PRO A 184 -16.26 -3.60 -0.22
CA PRO A 184 -16.60 -4.88 0.41
C PRO A 184 -18.12 -5.08 0.32
N SER A 185 -18.55 -6.30 0.03
CA SER A 185 -19.97 -6.61 -0.03
C SER A 185 -20.63 -6.38 1.33
N GLN A 186 -21.95 -6.15 1.35
CA GLN A 186 -22.68 -5.92 2.60
C GLN A 186 -23.06 -7.25 3.31
N THR A 187 -22.40 -8.37 3.00
CA THR A 187 -22.69 -9.65 3.62
C THR A 187 -22.18 -9.70 5.06
N THR A 188 -23.12 -9.73 5.99
CA THR A 188 -22.84 -9.76 7.44
C THR A 188 -22.14 -11.03 7.91
N SER A 189 -22.29 -12.15 7.20
CA SER A 189 -21.70 -13.46 7.61
C SER A 189 -20.17 -13.47 7.63
N ALA A 190 -19.52 -12.75 6.72
CA ALA A 190 -18.07 -12.70 6.62
C ALA A 190 -17.42 -12.04 7.86
N PHE A 191 -18.02 -10.95 8.34
CA PHE A 191 -17.55 -10.24 9.53
C PHE A 191 -17.93 -10.96 10.82
N ALA A 192 -19.12 -11.55 10.91
CA ALA A 192 -19.59 -12.28 12.08
C ALA A 192 -18.70 -13.48 12.46
N ASN A 193 -18.08 -14.10 11.47
CA ASN A 193 -17.20 -15.26 11.64
C ASN A 193 -15.71 -14.91 11.65
N SER A 194 -15.34 -13.64 11.49
CA SER A 194 -13.95 -13.19 11.47
C SER A 194 -13.48 -12.76 12.86
N GLU A 195 -12.57 -13.53 13.44
CA GLU A 195 -11.86 -13.15 14.66
C GLU A 195 -11.01 -11.90 14.44
N GLN A 196 -10.38 -11.78 13.26
CA GLN A 196 -9.60 -10.62 12.86
C GLN A 196 -10.44 -9.34 12.85
N ALA A 197 -11.67 -9.39 12.33
CA ALA A 197 -12.56 -8.25 12.34
C ALA A 197 -12.94 -7.83 13.77
N ALA A 198 -13.27 -8.79 14.65
CA ALA A 198 -13.61 -8.52 16.05
C ALA A 198 -12.42 -7.89 16.80
N GLN A 199 -11.23 -8.47 16.66
CA GLN A 199 -10.02 -7.99 17.31
C GLN A 199 -9.62 -6.60 16.81
N THR A 200 -9.66 -6.38 15.49
CA THR A 200 -9.33 -5.10 14.89
C THR A 200 -10.31 -4.00 15.30
N THR A 201 -11.62 -4.31 15.35
CA THR A 201 -12.65 -3.39 15.85
C THR A 201 -12.36 -2.94 17.28
N ALA A 202 -11.99 -3.88 18.17
CA ALA A 202 -11.60 -3.55 19.54
C ALA A 202 -10.31 -2.74 19.62
N ASN A 203 -9.34 -3.00 18.75
CA ASN A 203 -8.08 -2.25 18.69
C ASN A 203 -8.31 -0.80 18.23
N TRP A 204 -9.10 -0.56 17.20
CA TRP A 204 -9.43 0.81 16.76
C TRP A 204 -10.11 1.61 17.86
N ASP A 205 -11.08 1.01 18.54
CA ASP A 205 -11.76 1.63 19.69
C ASP A 205 -10.79 1.94 20.83
N CYS A 206 -9.87 1.03 21.15
CA CYS A 206 -8.85 1.23 22.18
C CYS A 206 -7.87 2.36 21.83
N ILE A 207 -7.43 2.43 20.58
CA ILE A 207 -6.56 3.51 20.11
C ILE A 207 -7.30 4.84 20.20
N ALA A 208 -8.55 4.89 19.74
CA ALA A 208 -9.40 6.08 19.83
C ALA A 208 -9.55 6.58 21.28
N GLN A 209 -9.81 5.68 22.25
CA GLN A 209 -9.89 6.04 23.67
C GLN A 209 -8.54 6.55 24.25
N THR A 210 -7.42 6.25 23.58
CA THR A 210 -6.07 6.62 24.05
C THR A 210 -5.60 7.94 23.44
N LEU A 211 -6.00 8.26 22.21
CA LEU A 211 -5.55 9.43 21.44
C LEU A 211 -5.67 10.77 22.19
N PRO A 212 -6.76 11.09 22.90
CA PRO A 212 -6.87 12.37 23.62
C PRO A 212 -5.78 12.57 24.69
N LYS A 213 -5.16 11.48 25.16
CA LYS A 213 -4.08 11.52 26.14
C LYS A 213 -2.71 11.81 25.52
N SER A 214 -2.58 11.65 24.21
CA SER A 214 -1.34 11.85 23.48
C SER A 214 -1.14 13.29 23.00
N ALA A 215 -2.20 14.10 22.96
CA ALA A 215 -2.17 15.45 22.43
C ALA A 215 -1.56 16.42 23.46
N ALA A 216 -0.47 17.08 23.08
CA ALA A 216 0.25 18.03 23.92
C ALA A 216 -0.10 19.50 23.61
N THR A 217 -0.53 19.80 22.40
CA THR A 217 -0.87 21.15 21.90
C THR A 217 -2.29 21.18 21.34
N SER A 218 -2.82 22.39 21.08
CA SER A 218 -4.15 22.52 20.47
C SER A 218 -4.18 22.03 19.01
N GLU A 219 -3.07 22.10 18.28
CA GLU A 219 -2.96 21.58 16.93
C GLU A 219 -2.90 20.04 16.95
N ASP A 220 -2.11 19.47 17.87
CA ASP A 220 -2.06 18.03 18.12
C ASP A 220 -3.44 17.51 18.48
N PHE A 221 -4.21 18.28 19.29
CA PHE A 221 -5.55 17.88 19.72
C PHE A 221 -6.54 17.81 18.56
N ALA A 222 -6.52 18.79 17.64
CA ALA A 222 -7.39 18.78 16.47
C ALA A 222 -7.07 17.62 15.53
N SER A 223 -5.79 17.29 15.35
CA SER A 223 -5.36 16.12 14.59
C SER A 223 -5.78 14.81 15.27
N ALA A 224 -5.63 14.72 16.60
CA ALA A 224 -6.04 13.56 17.37
C ALA A 224 -7.55 13.32 17.31
N GLU A 225 -8.37 14.38 17.41
CA GLU A 225 -9.82 14.29 17.28
C GLU A 225 -10.24 13.77 15.89
N THR A 226 -9.59 14.23 14.83
CA THR A 226 -9.88 13.77 13.47
C THR A 226 -9.58 12.27 13.32
N ILE A 227 -8.46 11.82 13.85
CA ILE A 227 -8.06 10.40 13.80
C ILE A 227 -8.97 9.56 14.71
N GLU A 228 -9.29 10.04 15.91
CA GLU A 228 -10.23 9.39 16.84
C GLU A 228 -11.58 9.13 16.18
N ASN A 229 -12.16 10.16 15.57
CA ASN A 229 -13.44 10.05 14.88
C ASN A 229 -13.39 9.05 13.72
N ALA A 230 -12.30 9.03 12.94
CA ALA A 230 -12.12 8.06 11.86
C ALA A 230 -12.04 6.61 12.37
N LEU A 231 -11.33 6.38 13.47
CA LEU A 231 -11.22 5.05 14.08
C LEU A 231 -12.54 4.56 14.66
N LEU A 232 -13.29 5.44 15.36
CA LEU A 232 -14.62 5.13 15.89
C LEU A 232 -15.64 4.84 14.79
N ASP A 233 -15.60 5.60 13.70
CA ASP A 233 -16.47 5.35 12.54
C ASP A 233 -16.15 4.00 11.88
N ARG A 234 -14.86 3.63 11.74
CA ARG A 234 -14.47 2.30 11.24
C ARG A 234 -14.94 1.18 12.17
N ALA A 235 -14.75 1.34 13.47
CA ALA A 235 -15.21 0.37 14.46
C ALA A 235 -16.73 0.18 14.34
N SER A 236 -17.49 1.28 14.22
CA SER A 236 -18.94 1.25 14.03
C SER A 236 -19.34 0.54 12.74
N ARG A 237 -18.71 0.88 11.62
CA ARG A 237 -18.96 0.20 10.33
C ARG A 237 -18.62 -1.29 10.35
N SER A 238 -17.60 -1.71 11.09
CA SER A 238 -17.28 -3.12 11.28
C SER A 238 -18.38 -3.86 12.05
N LEU A 239 -18.92 -3.25 13.11
CA LEU A 239 -20.03 -3.80 13.88
C LEU A 239 -21.34 -3.86 13.07
N GLU A 240 -21.64 -2.83 12.29
CA GLU A 240 -22.78 -2.81 11.36
C GLU A 240 -22.72 -3.93 10.32
N ARG A 241 -21.52 -4.34 9.93
CA ARG A 241 -21.26 -5.50 9.06
C ARG A 241 -21.34 -6.85 9.80
N GLY A 242 -21.61 -6.84 11.09
CA GLY A 242 -21.84 -8.02 11.92
C GLY A 242 -20.63 -8.53 12.69
N SER A 243 -19.52 -7.78 12.73
CA SER A 243 -18.37 -8.12 13.58
C SER A 243 -18.80 -8.28 15.03
N LYS A 244 -18.23 -9.25 15.76
CA LYS A 244 -18.49 -9.41 17.18
C LYS A 244 -17.97 -8.21 17.97
N ASP A 245 -18.80 -7.67 18.84
CA ASP A 245 -18.38 -6.60 19.74
C ASP A 245 -17.58 -7.16 20.91
N THR A 246 -16.26 -6.94 20.86
CA THR A 246 -15.30 -7.31 21.92
C THR A 246 -14.62 -6.09 22.52
N ARG A 247 -15.16 -4.89 22.26
CA ARG A 247 -14.63 -3.62 22.76
C ARG A 247 -14.71 -3.56 24.29
N GLN A 248 -13.77 -2.87 24.91
CA GLN A 248 -13.71 -2.66 26.34
C GLN A 248 -14.22 -1.25 26.68
N LEU A 249 -15.05 -1.13 27.71
CA LEU A 249 -15.55 0.16 28.20
C LEU A 249 -14.43 1.13 28.59
N ARG A 250 -13.29 0.59 29.03
CA ARG A 250 -12.08 1.34 29.35
C ARG A 250 -10.89 0.59 28.79
N CYS A 251 -10.25 1.19 27.82
CA CYS A 251 -9.02 0.69 27.24
C CYS A 251 -7.93 1.79 27.27
N SER A 252 -6.69 1.38 27.38
CA SER A 252 -5.55 2.26 27.24
C SER A 252 -4.39 1.48 26.66
N MET A 253 -3.81 1.99 25.58
CA MET A 253 -2.59 1.43 25.01
C MET A 253 -1.41 1.65 26.00
N PRO A 254 -0.44 0.73 26.05
CA PRO A 254 0.72 0.87 26.96
C PRO A 254 1.58 2.09 26.64
N ASP A 255 1.76 2.40 25.34
CA ASP A 255 2.45 3.59 24.87
C ASP A 255 1.44 4.54 24.21
N HIS A 256 1.46 5.78 24.68
CA HIS A 256 0.54 6.84 24.24
C HIS A 256 1.20 7.78 23.24
N SER A 257 2.44 7.53 22.82
CA SER A 257 3.08 8.39 21.82
C SER A 257 2.34 8.31 20.48
N PRO A 258 2.19 9.44 19.76
CA PRO A 258 1.52 9.44 18.46
C PRO A 258 2.10 8.41 17.48
N ALA A 259 3.43 8.22 17.48
CA ALA A 259 4.09 7.24 16.63
C ALA A 259 3.68 5.80 16.97
N SER A 260 3.60 5.44 18.26
CA SER A 260 3.14 4.11 18.69
C SER A 260 1.68 3.88 18.38
N LEU A 261 0.83 4.90 18.54
CA LEU A 261 -0.59 4.81 18.19
C LEU A 261 -0.80 4.64 16.68
N ALA A 262 -0.02 5.37 15.86
CA ALA A 262 -0.02 5.20 14.40
C ALA A 262 0.37 3.77 13.99
N GLN A 263 1.45 3.25 14.58
CA GLN A 263 1.86 1.87 14.33
C GLN A 263 0.81 0.86 14.77
N ALA A 264 0.19 1.07 15.93
CA ALA A 264 -0.87 0.19 16.44
C ALA A 264 -2.10 0.19 15.51
N SER A 265 -2.50 1.35 14.98
CA SER A 265 -3.59 1.48 14.02
C SER A 265 -3.30 0.71 12.72
N MET A 266 -2.13 0.93 12.14
CA MET A 266 -1.73 0.22 10.92
C MET A 266 -1.61 -1.30 11.12
N ARG A 267 -1.14 -1.75 12.31
CA ARG A 267 -1.12 -3.18 12.65
C ARG A 267 -2.53 -3.75 12.75
N ALA A 268 -3.47 -2.97 13.31
CA ALA A 268 -4.87 -3.39 13.37
C ALA A 268 -5.46 -3.58 11.98
N ASP A 269 -5.21 -2.64 11.06
CA ASP A 269 -5.62 -2.75 9.65
C ASP A 269 -4.99 -3.97 8.97
N MET A 270 -3.68 -4.16 9.15
CA MET A 270 -2.93 -5.29 8.59
C MET A 270 -3.41 -6.65 9.11
N ASN A 271 -3.99 -6.71 10.32
CA ASN A 271 -4.57 -7.93 10.86
C ASN A 271 -5.76 -8.44 10.03
N LEU A 272 -6.50 -7.54 9.37
CA LEU A 272 -7.64 -7.90 8.51
C LEU A 272 -7.22 -8.70 7.27
N PHE A 273 -5.98 -8.53 6.79
CA PHE A 273 -5.45 -9.35 5.69
C PHE A 273 -5.18 -10.82 6.06
N ALA A 274 -5.20 -11.15 7.35
CA ALA A 274 -5.14 -12.53 7.81
C ALA A 274 -6.47 -13.28 7.67
N SER A 275 -7.57 -12.59 7.38
CA SER A 275 -8.88 -13.21 7.15
C SER A 275 -8.91 -14.03 5.86
N ASP A 276 -9.69 -15.12 5.87
CA ASP A 276 -9.99 -15.90 4.66
C ASP A 276 -11.09 -15.24 3.79
N SER A 277 -11.69 -14.16 4.28
CA SER A 277 -12.74 -13.42 3.58
C SER A 277 -12.16 -12.26 2.78
N GLN A 278 -12.44 -12.24 1.48
CA GLN A 278 -12.11 -11.12 0.60
C GLN A 278 -12.73 -9.80 1.10
N ASP A 279 -13.97 -9.81 1.56
CA ASP A 279 -14.67 -8.61 2.06
C ASP A 279 -13.99 -8.02 3.28
N VAL A 280 -13.52 -8.86 4.21
CA VAL A 280 -12.79 -8.42 5.39
C VAL A 280 -11.43 -7.83 4.99
N ARG A 281 -10.71 -8.48 4.06
CA ARG A 281 -9.42 -7.97 3.54
C ARG A 281 -9.59 -6.64 2.78
N LEU A 282 -10.64 -6.49 1.95
CA LEU A 282 -10.94 -5.23 1.25
C LEU A 282 -11.28 -4.10 2.23
N PHE A 283 -12.01 -4.42 3.29
CA PHE A 283 -12.28 -3.46 4.35
C PHE A 283 -10.98 -3.00 5.04
N GLY A 284 -10.07 -3.94 5.33
CA GLY A 284 -8.73 -3.66 5.85
C GLY A 284 -7.89 -2.80 4.91
N ALA A 285 -7.91 -3.09 3.60
CA ALA A 285 -7.18 -2.32 2.61
C ALA A 285 -7.63 -0.85 2.58
N ARG A 286 -8.95 -0.59 2.64
CA ARG A 286 -9.49 0.77 2.70
C ARG A 286 -9.12 1.47 3.99
N ALA A 287 -9.31 0.80 5.13
CA ALA A 287 -8.93 1.33 6.43
C ALA A 287 -7.45 1.74 6.47
N ALA A 288 -6.57 0.89 5.95
CA ALA A 288 -5.14 1.14 5.92
C ALA A 288 -4.73 2.31 5.00
N LEU A 289 -5.38 2.48 3.85
CA LEU A 289 -5.14 3.64 2.99
C LEU A 289 -5.57 4.94 3.68
N ASP A 290 -6.74 4.94 4.33
CA ASP A 290 -7.21 6.09 5.10
C ASP A 290 -6.26 6.41 6.26
N ASP A 291 -5.77 5.39 6.97
CA ASP A 291 -4.80 5.57 8.06
C ASP A 291 -3.48 6.17 7.58
N VAL A 292 -2.93 5.66 6.49
CA VAL A 292 -1.71 6.24 5.91
C VAL A 292 -1.90 7.74 5.64
N ARG A 293 -3.04 8.17 5.10
CA ARG A 293 -3.32 9.59 4.84
C ARG A 293 -3.44 10.40 6.12
N LEU A 294 -4.24 9.91 7.07
CA LEU A 294 -4.47 10.58 8.34
C LEU A 294 -3.18 10.74 9.14
N TRP A 295 -2.44 9.65 9.30
CA TRP A 295 -1.21 9.66 10.10
C TRP A 295 -0.05 10.39 9.42
N THR A 296 0.02 10.41 8.09
CA THR A 296 1.04 11.21 7.36
C THR A 296 0.82 12.71 7.53
N GLN A 297 -0.39 13.14 7.84
CA GLN A 297 -0.71 14.55 8.12
C GLN A 297 -0.43 14.93 9.58
N ALA A 298 -0.30 13.96 10.47
CA ALA A 298 -0.04 14.23 11.89
C ALA A 298 1.42 14.65 12.11
N PRO A 299 1.67 15.70 12.94
CA PRO A 299 3.01 16.20 13.19
C PRO A 299 3.95 15.12 13.75
N GLY A 300 5.17 15.04 13.20
CA GLY A 300 6.21 14.13 13.70
C GLY A 300 6.00 12.64 13.43
N ILE A 301 4.98 12.27 12.66
CA ILE A 301 4.75 10.89 12.27
C ILE A 301 5.44 10.56 10.96
N SER A 302 6.24 9.50 10.97
CA SER A 302 6.85 8.90 9.78
C SER A 302 6.33 7.49 9.59
N ILE A 303 5.80 7.20 8.41
CA ILE A 303 5.37 5.85 8.05
C ILE A 303 6.58 5.10 7.48
N PRO A 304 6.89 3.90 7.96
CA PRO A 304 8.04 3.14 7.50
C PRO A 304 7.89 2.72 6.02
N ALA A 305 9.01 2.46 5.36
CA ALA A 305 9.05 1.97 3.98
C ALA A 305 8.22 0.69 3.81
N VAL A 306 8.26 -0.19 4.81
CA VAL A 306 7.49 -1.43 4.90
C VAL A 306 6.67 -1.43 6.19
N VAL A 307 5.36 -1.50 6.07
CA VAL A 307 4.45 -1.51 7.24
C VAL A 307 4.34 -2.94 7.77
N THR A 308 5.17 -3.30 8.73
CA THR A 308 5.21 -4.65 9.30
C THR A 308 4.40 -4.80 10.58
N LEU A 309 4.07 -6.06 10.95
CA LEU A 309 3.38 -6.41 12.20
C LEU A 309 4.32 -6.53 13.41
N GLN A 310 5.62 -6.22 13.25
CA GLN A 310 6.59 -6.32 14.35
C GLN A 310 6.40 -5.24 15.39
#